data_af6473482b8719747e9b537dac80e64a
#
_entry.id   af6473482b8719747e9b537dac80e64a
#
_cell.length_a   1.000
_cell.length_b   1.000
_cell.length_c   1.000
_cell.angle_alpha   90.00
_cell.angle_beta   90.00
_cell.angle_gamma   90.00
#
_symmetry.space_group_name_H-M   'P 1'
#
loop_
_entity.id
_entity.type
_entity.pdbx_description
1 polymer ?
#
loop_
_entity_poly.entity_id
_entity_poly.type
_entity_poly.pdbx_seq_one_letter_code
_entity_poly.pdbx_strand_id
1 'polypeptide(L)'
;MKFYSYDYVLSQINQQNWVTIGLSILLLLVTGFFAFKAYQNKRDSKFRELAIISILSLIAIVLIGISTFQTNQASNNQFQTSLHFIEVISKDLGVDKSEVYVNTSAATDGAILKVGKDFYRAMSGSEPDKYLLEKIKLHKTTDIKLVEAKK
;
A
#
# COMPACT_ATOMS: atom_id res chain seq x y z
N MET A 1 7.34 1.30 -20.19
CA MET A 1 6.23 1.81 -19.37
C MET A 1 5.54 0.64 -18.68
N LYS A 2 5.19 0.73 -17.38
CA LYS A 2 4.51 -0.34 -16.65
C LYS A 2 3.02 -0.05 -16.62
N PHE A 3 2.22 -1.10 -16.79
CA PHE A 3 0.76 -1.05 -16.64
C PHE A 3 0.34 -2.11 -15.64
N TYR A 4 -0.50 -1.74 -14.72
CA TYR A 4 -0.97 -2.56 -13.60
C TYR A 4 -2.39 -3.03 -13.84
N SER A 5 -2.64 -4.32 -13.66
CA SER A 5 -3.98 -4.88 -13.73
C SER A 5 -4.81 -4.53 -12.50
N TYR A 6 -6.13 -4.64 -12.61
CA TYR A 6 -7.06 -4.49 -11.49
C TYR A 6 -6.70 -5.42 -10.32
N ASP A 7 -6.42 -6.70 -10.61
CA ASP A 7 -6.08 -7.69 -9.58
C ASP A 7 -4.75 -7.37 -8.88
N TYR A 8 -3.79 -6.80 -9.60
CA TYR A 8 -2.54 -6.34 -8.99
C TYR A 8 -2.79 -5.20 -8.01
N VAL A 9 -3.55 -4.17 -8.42
CA VAL A 9 -3.88 -3.04 -7.55
C VAL A 9 -4.67 -3.51 -6.32
N LEU A 10 -5.62 -4.44 -6.51
CA LEU A 10 -6.38 -5.05 -5.42
C LEU A 10 -5.48 -5.81 -4.44
N SER A 11 -4.47 -6.54 -4.94
CA SER A 11 -3.53 -7.29 -4.10
C SER A 11 -2.63 -6.39 -3.24
N GLN A 12 -2.44 -5.12 -3.63
CA GLN A 12 -1.67 -4.15 -2.85
C GLN A 12 -2.46 -3.57 -1.66
N ILE A 13 -3.79 -3.61 -1.75
CA ILE A 13 -4.64 -3.25 -0.63
C ILE A 13 -4.54 -4.38 0.40
N ASN A 14 -4.27 -4.02 1.64
CA ASN A 14 -4.26 -4.99 2.73
C ASN A 14 -3.00 -5.90 2.80
N GLN A 15 -1.89 -5.47 2.26
CA GLN A 15 -0.61 -6.16 2.47
C GLN A 15 -0.17 -6.00 3.94
N GLN A 16 -0.76 -6.83 4.80
CA GLN A 16 -0.51 -6.83 6.22
C GLN A 16 0.91 -7.35 6.50
N ASN A 17 1.74 -6.53 7.10
CA ASN A 17 3.13 -6.88 7.43
C ASN A 17 3.18 -7.80 8.67
N TRP A 18 2.89 -9.09 8.49
CA TRP A 18 2.94 -10.12 9.54
C TRP A 18 4.28 -10.14 10.28
N VAL A 19 5.37 -9.83 9.56
CA VAL A 19 6.72 -9.73 10.14
C VAL A 19 6.80 -8.63 11.19
N THR A 20 6.24 -7.46 10.91
CA THR A 20 6.24 -6.33 11.86
C THR A 20 5.39 -6.66 13.10
N ILE A 21 4.25 -7.32 12.91
CA ILE A 21 3.39 -7.75 14.01
C ILE A 21 4.12 -8.78 14.88
N GLY A 22 4.72 -9.79 14.26
CA GLY A 22 5.48 -10.82 14.97
C GLY A 22 6.65 -10.23 15.77
N LEU A 23 7.40 -9.31 15.19
CA LEU A 23 8.51 -8.62 15.85
C LEU A 23 8.03 -7.79 17.05
N SER A 24 6.90 -7.09 16.90
CA SER A 24 6.31 -6.30 17.99
C SER A 24 5.88 -7.16 19.17
N ILE A 25 5.26 -8.31 18.92
CA ILE A 25 4.86 -9.26 19.96
C ILE A 25 6.08 -9.84 20.67
N LEU A 26 7.11 -10.25 19.93
CA LEU A 26 8.35 -10.76 20.50
C LEU A 26 8.99 -9.74 21.46
N LEU A 27 9.03 -8.48 21.06
CA LEU A 27 9.64 -7.41 21.85
C LEU A 27 8.83 -7.10 23.10
N LEU A 28 7.50 -7.15 23.04
CA LEU A 28 6.64 -7.07 24.22
C LEU A 28 6.94 -8.16 25.24
N LEU A 29 7.12 -9.40 24.79
CA LEU A 29 7.46 -10.52 25.67
C LEU A 29 8.83 -10.33 26.33
N VAL A 30 9.83 -9.88 25.57
CA VAL A 30 11.18 -9.60 26.09
C VAL A 30 11.14 -8.48 27.12
N THR A 31 10.41 -7.39 26.84
CA THR A 31 10.26 -6.28 27.78
C THR A 31 9.57 -6.70 29.06
N GLY A 32 8.49 -7.50 28.96
CA GLY A 32 7.78 -8.05 30.09
C GLY A 32 8.69 -8.94 30.96
N PHE A 33 9.51 -9.77 30.33
CA PHE A 33 10.48 -10.63 31.03
C PHE A 33 11.51 -9.81 31.83
N PHE A 34 12.12 -8.81 31.23
CA PHE A 34 13.10 -7.95 31.93
C PHE A 34 12.48 -7.10 33.02
N ALA A 35 11.27 -6.57 32.80
CA ALA A 35 10.54 -5.82 33.81
C ALA A 35 10.19 -6.71 35.01
N PHE A 36 9.77 -7.96 34.79
CA PHE A 36 9.48 -8.93 35.84
C PHE A 36 10.74 -9.30 36.63
N LYS A 37 11.87 -9.53 35.95
CA LYS A 37 13.16 -9.79 36.59
C LYS A 37 13.68 -8.60 37.40
N ALA A 38 13.52 -7.38 36.90
CA ALA A 38 13.88 -6.17 37.62
C ALA A 38 13.02 -5.97 38.88
N TYR A 39 11.74 -6.35 38.82
CA TYR A 39 10.85 -6.29 39.99
C TYR A 39 11.24 -7.32 41.06
N GLN A 40 11.61 -8.53 40.66
CA GLN A 40 12.06 -9.59 41.59
C GLN A 40 13.42 -9.26 42.22
N ASN A 41 14.37 -8.74 41.43
CA ASN A 41 15.74 -8.50 41.86
C ASN A 41 16.05 -7.00 42.00
N LYS A 42 15.37 -6.35 42.96
CA LYS A 42 15.52 -4.89 43.21
C LYS A 42 16.97 -4.43 43.54
N ARG A 43 17.83 -5.33 43.96
CA ARG A 43 19.22 -5.06 44.32
C ARG A 43 20.20 -5.14 43.15
N ASP A 44 19.82 -5.71 42.02
CA ASP A 44 20.69 -5.94 40.87
C ASP A 44 20.47 -4.81 39.83
N SER A 45 21.45 -3.90 39.75
CA SER A 45 21.43 -2.78 38.79
C SER A 45 21.29 -3.22 37.35
N LYS A 46 21.85 -4.39 37.01
CA LYS A 46 21.86 -4.87 35.60
C LYS A 46 20.45 -5.09 35.05
N PHE A 47 19.55 -5.73 35.83
CA PHE A 47 18.18 -5.94 35.37
C PHE A 47 17.38 -4.64 35.25
N ARG A 48 17.69 -3.64 36.09
CA ARG A 48 17.06 -2.34 36.04
C ARG A 48 17.49 -1.56 34.78
N GLU A 49 18.77 -1.59 34.43
CA GLU A 49 19.30 -0.99 33.21
C GLU A 49 18.73 -1.66 31.96
N LEU A 50 18.70 -3.00 31.92
CA LEU A 50 18.09 -3.75 30.81
C LEU A 50 16.59 -3.46 30.68
N ALA A 51 15.86 -3.30 31.78
CA ALA A 51 14.44 -2.93 31.74
C ALA A 51 14.25 -1.53 31.14
N ILE A 52 15.08 -0.55 31.50
CA ILE A 52 15.01 0.81 30.94
C ILE A 52 15.30 0.80 29.44
N ILE A 53 16.34 0.09 28.99
CA ILE A 53 16.70 -0.03 27.57
C ILE A 53 15.54 -0.71 26.80
N SER A 54 14.94 -1.76 27.36
CA SER A 54 13.81 -2.44 26.75
C SER A 54 12.58 -1.56 26.62
N ILE A 55 12.28 -0.73 27.63
CA ILE A 55 11.16 0.23 27.59
C ILE A 55 11.41 1.29 26.51
N LEU A 56 12.63 1.84 26.43
CA LEU A 56 12.99 2.81 25.39
C LEU A 56 12.89 2.21 23.98
N SER A 57 13.31 0.96 23.81
CA SER A 57 13.19 0.24 22.55
C SER A 57 11.72 0.01 22.17
N LEU A 58 10.87 -0.30 23.14
CA LEU A 58 9.44 -0.46 22.92
C LEU A 58 8.77 0.85 22.47
N ILE A 59 9.12 1.97 23.11
CA ILE A 59 8.65 3.30 22.69
C ILE A 59 9.07 3.61 21.25
N ALA A 60 10.32 3.35 20.90
CA ALA A 60 10.81 3.57 19.53
C ALA A 60 10.01 2.74 18.49
N ILE A 61 9.70 1.48 18.79
CA ILE A 61 8.93 0.61 17.88
C ILE A 61 7.48 1.07 17.77
N VAL A 62 6.87 1.53 18.85
CA VAL A 62 5.51 2.09 18.81
C VAL A 62 5.48 3.32 17.91
N LEU A 63 6.46 4.23 18.01
CA LEU A 63 6.56 5.39 17.14
C LEU A 63 6.72 5.02 15.66
N ILE A 64 7.58 4.05 15.36
CA ILE A 64 7.76 3.51 14.00
C ILE A 64 6.44 2.86 13.51
N GLY A 65 5.77 2.11 14.37
CA GLY A 65 4.48 1.48 14.05
C GLY A 65 3.39 2.50 13.69
N ILE A 66 3.28 3.59 14.43
CA ILE A 66 2.33 4.69 14.14
C ILE A 66 2.65 5.31 12.77
N SER A 67 3.92 5.62 12.50
CA SER A 67 4.35 6.18 11.23
C SER A 67 4.04 5.24 10.06
N THR A 68 4.34 3.95 10.21
CA THR A 68 4.06 2.93 9.19
C THR A 68 2.56 2.77 8.96
N PHE A 69 1.75 2.82 10.03
CA PHE A 69 0.29 2.74 9.91
C PHE A 69 -0.28 3.90 9.10
N GLN A 70 0.16 5.14 9.38
CA GLN A 70 -0.27 6.32 8.62
C GLN A 70 0.11 6.22 7.13
N THR A 71 1.34 5.78 6.85
CA THR A 71 1.81 5.60 5.46
C THR A 71 1.02 4.53 4.73
N ASN A 72 0.74 3.40 5.38
CA ASN A 72 -0.06 2.32 4.79
C ASN A 72 -1.51 2.76 4.55
N GLN A 73 -2.09 3.54 5.44
CA GLN A 73 -3.44 4.07 5.27
C GLN A 73 -3.51 5.03 4.07
N ALA A 74 -2.53 5.91 3.90
CA ALA A 74 -2.44 6.80 2.75
C ALA A 74 -2.30 6.01 1.44
N SER A 75 -1.42 5.00 1.40
CA SER A 75 -1.27 4.10 0.25
C SER A 75 -2.56 3.32 -0.05
N ASN A 76 -3.21 2.76 0.95
CA ASN A 76 -4.46 2.05 0.76
C ASN A 76 -5.56 2.94 0.18
N ASN A 77 -5.66 4.19 0.63
CA ASN A 77 -6.61 5.15 0.08
C ASN A 77 -6.31 5.43 -1.41
N GLN A 78 -5.03 5.57 -1.79
CA GLN A 78 -4.63 5.76 -3.18
C GLN A 78 -4.99 4.54 -4.05
N PHE A 79 -4.75 3.32 -3.56
CA PHE A 79 -5.12 2.10 -4.27
C PHE A 79 -6.64 1.95 -4.39
N GLN A 80 -7.40 2.26 -3.36
CA GLN A 80 -8.87 2.26 -3.41
C GLN A 80 -9.40 3.26 -4.43
N THR A 81 -8.84 4.48 -4.48
CA THR A 81 -9.18 5.47 -5.49
C THR A 81 -8.88 4.96 -6.90
N SER A 82 -7.73 4.29 -7.09
CA SER A 82 -7.39 3.69 -8.39
C SER A 82 -8.30 2.54 -8.78
N LEU A 83 -8.73 1.71 -7.84
CA LEU A 83 -9.70 0.64 -8.12
C LEU A 83 -11.05 1.21 -8.52
N HIS A 84 -11.56 2.19 -7.77
CA HIS A 84 -12.80 2.87 -8.09
C HIS A 84 -12.74 3.52 -9.48
N PHE A 85 -11.63 4.16 -9.80
CA PHE A 85 -11.37 4.73 -11.12
C PHE A 85 -11.45 3.67 -12.23
N ILE A 86 -10.80 2.51 -12.06
CA ILE A 86 -10.86 1.41 -13.04
C ILE A 86 -12.31 0.91 -13.19
N GLU A 87 -13.05 0.78 -12.09
CA GLU A 87 -14.45 0.33 -12.11
C GLU A 87 -15.37 1.31 -12.85
N VAL A 88 -15.23 2.60 -12.63
CA VAL A 88 -15.99 3.64 -13.34
C VAL A 88 -15.69 3.58 -14.84
N ILE A 89 -14.41 3.56 -15.21
CA ILE A 89 -13.99 3.53 -16.62
C ILE A 89 -14.42 2.24 -17.31
N SER A 90 -14.31 1.08 -16.64
CA SER A 90 -14.73 -0.20 -17.21
C SER A 90 -16.22 -0.21 -17.52
N LYS A 91 -17.03 0.39 -16.63
CA LYS A 91 -18.47 0.54 -16.82
C LYS A 91 -18.82 1.47 -17.97
N ASP A 92 -18.14 2.62 -18.07
CA ASP A 92 -18.36 3.60 -19.13
C ASP A 92 -17.99 3.07 -20.51
N LEU A 93 -16.90 2.28 -20.59
CA LEU A 93 -16.43 1.67 -21.82
C LEU A 93 -17.15 0.34 -22.15
N GLY A 94 -17.94 -0.20 -21.23
CA GLY A 94 -18.65 -1.48 -21.39
C GLY A 94 -17.71 -2.69 -21.50
N VAL A 95 -16.53 -2.63 -20.83
CA VAL A 95 -15.51 -3.68 -20.84
C VAL A 95 -15.35 -4.28 -19.44
N ASP A 96 -14.79 -5.50 -19.37
CA ASP A 96 -14.47 -6.09 -18.07
C ASP A 96 -13.31 -5.34 -17.41
N LYS A 97 -13.38 -5.15 -16.09
CA LYS A 97 -12.34 -4.47 -15.31
C LYS A 97 -10.99 -5.19 -15.36
N SER A 98 -10.97 -6.48 -15.65
CA SER A 98 -9.73 -7.25 -15.84
C SER A 98 -9.00 -6.89 -17.16
N GLU A 99 -9.69 -6.29 -18.12
CA GLU A 99 -9.11 -5.83 -19.39
C GLU A 99 -8.56 -4.40 -19.33
N VAL A 100 -8.80 -3.70 -18.23
CA VAL A 100 -8.35 -2.32 -18.01
C VAL A 100 -7.04 -2.32 -17.23
N TYR A 101 -5.99 -1.81 -17.83
CA TYR A 101 -4.69 -1.65 -17.20
C TYR A 101 -4.36 -0.16 -17.06
N VAL A 102 -3.83 0.24 -15.92
CA VAL A 102 -3.46 1.63 -15.63
C VAL A 102 -1.94 1.77 -15.49
N ASN A 103 -1.37 2.87 -15.96
CA ASN A 103 0.07 3.11 -15.84
C ASN A 103 0.51 3.60 -14.46
N THR A 104 -0.44 3.89 -13.59
CA THR A 104 -0.18 4.34 -12.22
C THR A 104 -1.22 3.76 -11.28
N SER A 105 -0.80 3.43 -10.07
CA SER A 105 -1.67 2.93 -9.01
C SER A 105 -2.07 4.01 -7.99
N ALA A 106 -1.65 5.26 -8.22
CA ALA A 106 -1.76 6.31 -7.21
C ALA A 106 -2.46 7.59 -7.69
N ALA A 107 -2.56 7.82 -9.00
CA ALA A 107 -3.16 9.03 -9.56
C ALA A 107 -4.20 8.67 -10.62
N THR A 108 -5.29 9.41 -10.65
CA THR A 108 -6.36 9.24 -11.62
C THR A 108 -6.27 10.28 -12.73
N ASP A 109 -5.91 11.51 -12.39
CA ASP A 109 -5.74 12.60 -13.38
C ASP A 109 -4.45 12.45 -14.18
N GLY A 110 -4.56 12.50 -15.51
CA GLY A 110 -3.45 12.26 -16.42
C GLY A 110 -3.03 10.80 -16.54
N ALA A 111 -3.73 9.86 -15.90
CA ALA A 111 -3.45 8.43 -15.99
C ALA A 111 -3.63 7.94 -17.43
N ILE A 112 -2.74 7.06 -17.86
CA ILE A 112 -2.87 6.38 -19.14
C ILE A 112 -3.45 4.99 -18.90
N LEU A 113 -4.52 4.71 -19.61
CA LEU A 113 -5.24 3.44 -19.59
C LEU A 113 -4.91 2.65 -20.85
N LYS A 114 -4.76 1.35 -20.70
CA LYS A 114 -4.72 0.41 -21.81
C LYS A 114 -5.95 -0.48 -21.72
N VAL A 115 -6.76 -0.47 -22.76
CA VAL A 115 -7.96 -1.31 -22.87
C VAL A 115 -7.87 -2.08 -24.18
N GLY A 116 -7.65 -3.38 -24.09
CA GLY A 116 -7.38 -4.21 -25.25
C GLY A 116 -6.14 -3.72 -26.04
N LYS A 117 -6.36 -3.20 -27.25
CA LYS A 117 -5.31 -2.64 -28.13
C LYS A 117 -5.21 -1.11 -28.07
N ASP A 118 -6.19 -0.47 -27.46
CA ASP A 118 -6.31 1.00 -27.43
C ASP A 118 -5.73 1.60 -26.15
N PHE A 119 -5.31 2.85 -26.27
CA PHE A 119 -4.81 3.63 -25.13
C PHE A 119 -5.64 4.89 -24.96
N TYR A 120 -5.92 5.23 -23.72
CA TYR A 120 -6.70 6.38 -23.34
C TYR A 120 -5.95 7.18 -22.28
N ARG A 121 -6.08 8.48 -22.34
CA ARG A 121 -5.64 9.39 -21.29
C ARG A 121 -6.87 9.82 -20.52
N ALA A 122 -6.86 9.66 -19.22
CA ALA A 122 -7.92 10.16 -18.37
C ALA A 122 -7.58 11.55 -17.87
N MET A 123 -8.59 12.41 -17.86
CA MET A 123 -8.53 13.74 -17.25
C MET A 123 -9.72 13.85 -16.29
N SER A 124 -9.50 14.41 -15.11
CA SER A 124 -10.56 14.64 -14.15
C SER A 124 -11.58 15.63 -14.67
N GLY A 125 -12.85 15.26 -14.62
CA GLY A 125 -13.95 16.14 -14.93
C GLY A 125 -14.26 17.13 -13.81
N SER A 126 -15.25 17.98 -14.03
CA SER A 126 -15.71 18.98 -13.05
C SER A 126 -16.51 18.37 -11.90
N GLU A 127 -17.00 17.15 -12.05
CA GLU A 127 -17.78 16.42 -11.05
C GLU A 127 -16.98 15.22 -10.55
N PRO A 128 -17.20 14.82 -9.28
CA PRO A 128 -16.65 13.57 -8.76
C PRO A 128 -17.05 12.40 -9.66
N ASP A 129 -16.12 11.48 -9.89
CA ASP A 129 -16.32 10.25 -10.67
C ASP A 129 -16.65 10.44 -12.15
N LYS A 130 -16.56 11.68 -12.68
CA LYS A 130 -16.62 11.93 -14.12
C LYS A 130 -15.22 12.17 -14.69
N TYR A 131 -14.82 11.29 -15.59
CA TYR A 131 -13.53 11.35 -16.28
C TYR A 131 -13.74 11.59 -17.76
N LEU A 132 -12.94 12.46 -18.32
CA LEU A 132 -12.84 12.66 -19.76
C LEU A 132 -11.77 11.69 -20.29
N LEU A 133 -12.13 10.87 -21.25
CA LEU A 133 -11.23 9.89 -21.86
C LEU A 133 -10.83 10.39 -23.25
N GLU A 134 -9.54 10.65 -23.43
CA GLU A 134 -8.96 11.00 -24.72
C GLU A 134 -8.24 9.77 -25.30
N LYS A 135 -8.65 9.32 -26.48
CA LYS A 135 -7.95 8.22 -27.16
C LYS A 135 -6.61 8.72 -27.69
N ILE A 136 -5.53 8.08 -27.27
CA ILE A 136 -4.16 8.46 -27.61
C ILE A 136 -3.46 7.35 -28.40
N LYS A 137 -2.46 7.74 -29.22
CA LYS A 137 -1.55 6.78 -29.87
C LYS A 137 -0.18 6.87 -29.21
N LEU A 138 0.27 5.76 -28.64
CA LEU A 138 1.64 5.65 -28.11
C LEU A 138 2.63 5.42 -29.26
N HIS A 139 3.65 6.26 -29.36
CA HIS A 139 4.63 6.21 -30.45
C HIS A 139 5.58 5.01 -30.38
N LYS A 140 5.87 4.50 -29.16
CA LYS A 140 6.69 3.31 -28.94
C LYS A 140 5.97 2.36 -27.99
N THR A 141 5.39 1.31 -28.55
CA THR A 141 4.70 0.25 -27.76
C THR A 141 5.63 -0.89 -27.34
N THR A 142 6.89 -0.88 -27.77
CA THR A 142 7.86 -1.97 -27.59
C THR A 142 8.29 -2.20 -26.14
N ASP A 143 8.14 -1.19 -25.26
CA ASP A 143 8.58 -1.24 -23.85
C ASP A 143 7.42 -1.28 -22.84
N ILE A 144 6.28 -1.83 -23.24
CA ILE A 144 5.13 -1.98 -22.35
C ILE A 144 5.29 -3.27 -21.55
N LYS A 145 5.33 -3.15 -20.22
CA LYS A 145 5.31 -4.28 -19.29
C LYS A 145 3.96 -4.31 -18.57
N LEU A 146 3.21 -5.39 -18.75
CA LEU A 146 2.00 -5.66 -17.99
C LEU A 146 2.40 -6.31 -16.66
N VAL A 147 1.87 -5.77 -15.57
CA VAL A 147 2.11 -6.27 -14.21
C VAL A 147 0.79 -6.82 -13.69
N GLU A 148 0.73 -8.13 -13.54
CA GLU A 148 -0.42 -8.86 -13.04
C GLU A 148 -0.13 -9.38 -11.63
N ALA A 149 -1.18 -9.65 -10.85
CA ALA A 149 -1.02 -10.30 -9.56
C ALA A 149 -0.43 -11.70 -9.76
N LYS A 150 0.60 -12.03 -9.00
CA LYS A 150 1.08 -13.42 -8.93
C LYS A 150 -0.03 -14.28 -8.31
N LYS A 151 -0.49 -15.26 -9.05
CA LYS A 151 -1.34 -16.33 -8.52
C LYS A 151 -0.56 -17.17 -7.52
#